data_c0d76d14517da9fb1b8fb57629ac7868
#
_entry.id   c0d76d14517da9fb1b8fb57629ac7868
#
_cell.length_a   1.000
_cell.length_b   1.000
_cell.length_c   1.000
_cell.angle_alpha   90.00
_cell.angle_beta   90.00
_cell.angle_gamma   90.00
#
_symmetry.space_group_name_H-M   'P 1'
#
loop_
_entity.id
_entity.type
_entity.pdbx_description
1 polymer ?
#
loop_
_entity_poly.entity_id
_entity_poly.type
_entity_poly.pdbx_seq_one_letter_code
_entity_poly.pdbx_strand_id
1 'polypeptide(L)'
;MPDITRNILWSVLAAGTAFASLPASSAHADNAPADLLARGEYLATAGDCVACHTAPGGKPFAGGLKIATPMGDVVSTNITPDPDHGIGKYTEEDFEKSLRQGIRRDGSHLYPAMPYVSYSGLTDGDVKALYAWFMHGVKPVAVTPPTTSLNFPANMRVAMAAWNMLASNTPPESGDSATFDKLRRGRYLANALEHCGTCHTPRNMMLSEEQDSYLAGAPLVGWYAPNITSSKTSGIGNWSEDTLVQYLHTGHVDGLSQAAGPMGEAVEHSTSHLTDEDLHALAAYILQVPAKEDSAEHKPRESFGQPVEAADVRSGDLTRIDDLSEMSGQYIYDANCAACHGPNGAGTSDHYAPSLFHNSVTGAGRPDNLIMTILNGVDRTADGQHVHMPGFDHDSDVQRLSDNEIASVANYVMTTFGSGDHAATPEQVAKLRKDIAKTP
;
A
#
# COMPACT_ATOMS: atom_id res chain seq x y z
N MET A 1 96.58 -54.74 -22.44
CA MET A 1 95.74 -54.15 -23.44
C MET A 1 94.58 -53.54 -22.72
N PRO A 2 94.53 -52.26 -22.50
CA PRO A 2 93.56 -51.66 -21.70
C PRO A 2 92.53 -50.86 -22.58
N ASP A 3 91.25 -51.01 -22.27
CA ASP A 3 90.15 -50.21 -22.81
C ASP A 3 89.92 -48.97 -21.97
N ILE A 4 89.84 -47.83 -22.66
CA ILE A 4 89.53 -46.52 -22.10
C ILE A 4 88.10 -46.23 -22.37
N THR A 5 87.23 -46.29 -21.42
CA THR A 5 85.85 -45.79 -21.47
C THR A 5 85.75 -44.41 -20.95
N ARG A 6 85.40 -43.45 -21.81
CA ARG A 6 85.22 -42.02 -21.56
C ARG A 6 83.81 -41.73 -21.07
N ASN A 7 83.71 -41.33 -19.79
CA ASN A 7 82.43 -40.85 -19.27
C ASN A 7 82.14 -39.41 -19.74
N ILE A 8 81.01 -39.23 -20.43
CA ILE A 8 80.46 -37.92 -20.78
C ILE A 8 79.43 -37.60 -19.73
N LEU A 9 79.73 -36.61 -18.88
CA LEU A 9 78.71 -36.01 -17.99
C LEU A 9 77.81 -35.09 -18.81
N TRP A 10 76.50 -35.35 -18.79
CA TRP A 10 75.43 -34.44 -19.25
C TRP A 10 74.97 -33.62 -18.03
N SER A 11 75.24 -32.31 -18.07
CA SER A 11 74.68 -31.34 -17.12
C SER A 11 73.30 -30.95 -17.60
N VAL A 12 72.25 -31.36 -16.91
CA VAL A 12 70.89 -30.92 -17.15
C VAL A 12 70.68 -29.61 -16.37
N LEU A 13 70.58 -28.49 -17.09
CA LEU A 13 70.11 -27.22 -16.55
C LEU A 13 68.61 -27.32 -16.30
N ALA A 14 68.19 -27.39 -15.02
CA ALA A 14 66.79 -27.24 -14.65
C ALA A 14 66.45 -25.73 -14.58
N ALA A 15 65.77 -25.22 -15.60
CA ALA A 15 65.16 -23.89 -15.54
C ALA A 15 63.91 -23.93 -14.64
N GLY A 16 64.03 -23.45 -13.42
CA GLY A 16 62.91 -23.27 -12.50
C GLY A 16 62.03 -22.10 -12.96
N THR A 17 60.88 -22.39 -13.48
CA THR A 17 59.83 -21.41 -13.69
C THR A 17 59.18 -21.07 -12.34
N ALA A 18 59.57 -19.92 -11.76
CA ALA A 18 58.88 -19.35 -10.62
C ALA A 18 57.48 -18.86 -11.04
N PHE A 19 56.44 -19.64 -10.72
CA PHE A 19 55.09 -19.15 -10.76
C PHE A 19 54.94 -18.09 -9.65
N ALA A 20 54.95 -16.82 -10.03
CA ALA A 20 54.50 -15.74 -9.16
C ALA A 20 52.99 -15.90 -8.96
N SER A 21 52.57 -16.44 -7.83
CA SER A 21 51.19 -16.39 -7.35
C SER A 21 50.84 -14.92 -7.09
N LEU A 22 50.14 -14.30 -8.03
CA LEU A 22 49.44 -13.04 -7.80
C LEU A 22 48.48 -13.29 -6.63
N PRO A 23 48.48 -12.45 -5.57
CA PRO A 23 47.43 -12.52 -4.57
C PRO A 23 46.10 -12.28 -5.27
N ALA A 24 45.17 -13.24 -5.18
CA ALA A 24 43.80 -13.01 -5.50
C ALA A 24 43.36 -11.83 -4.65
N SER A 25 43.14 -10.67 -5.25
CA SER A 25 42.42 -9.56 -4.60
C SER A 25 41.07 -10.14 -4.19
N SER A 26 40.94 -10.43 -2.91
CA SER A 26 39.66 -10.58 -2.28
C SER A 26 38.91 -9.28 -2.61
N ALA A 27 37.91 -9.37 -3.48
CA ALA A 27 36.95 -8.31 -3.61
C ALA A 27 36.41 -8.07 -2.19
N HIS A 28 36.87 -7.00 -1.57
CA HIS A 28 36.24 -6.49 -0.38
C HIS A 28 34.79 -6.19 -0.86
N ALA A 29 33.82 -6.91 -0.31
CA ALA A 29 32.47 -6.43 -0.32
C ALA A 29 32.54 -5.06 0.36
N ASP A 30 32.48 -3.99 -0.43
CA ASP A 30 32.38 -2.62 0.07
C ASP A 30 31.09 -2.59 0.89
N ASN A 31 31.21 -2.73 2.20
CA ASN A 31 30.09 -2.51 3.11
C ASN A 31 29.70 -1.04 2.97
N ALA A 32 28.50 -0.79 2.48
CA ALA A 32 27.97 0.57 2.44
C ALA A 32 28.01 1.17 3.85
N PRO A 33 28.27 2.49 4.00
CA PRO A 33 28.26 3.15 5.30
C PRO A 33 26.95 2.86 6.05
N ALA A 34 27.05 2.59 7.34
CA ALA A 34 25.91 2.21 8.17
C ALA A 34 24.77 3.24 8.10
N ASP A 35 25.10 4.53 8.07
CA ASP A 35 24.12 5.62 7.96
C ASP A 35 23.38 5.59 6.61
N LEU A 36 24.07 5.20 5.53
CA LEU A 36 23.45 5.07 4.21
C LEU A 36 22.48 3.89 4.17
N LEU A 37 22.83 2.77 4.81
CA LEU A 37 21.94 1.61 4.91
C LEU A 37 20.71 1.92 5.76
N ALA A 38 20.88 2.55 6.93
CA ALA A 38 19.78 2.94 7.80
C ALA A 38 18.82 3.91 7.09
N ARG A 39 19.35 4.88 6.33
CA ARG A 39 18.55 5.77 5.51
C ARG A 39 17.80 5.00 4.42
N GLY A 40 18.45 4.07 3.73
CA GLY A 40 17.83 3.25 2.70
C GLY A 40 16.71 2.37 3.24
N GLU A 41 16.89 1.78 4.42
CA GLU A 41 15.87 1.02 5.13
C GLU A 41 14.65 1.89 5.46
N TYR A 42 14.87 3.06 6.07
CA TYR A 42 13.82 4.01 6.37
C TYR A 42 13.02 4.43 5.13
N LEU A 43 13.71 4.75 4.04
CA LEU A 43 13.07 5.14 2.78
C LEU A 43 12.30 4.00 2.12
N ALA A 44 12.80 2.77 2.21
CA ALA A 44 12.10 1.60 1.66
C ALA A 44 10.85 1.25 2.48
N THR A 45 10.88 1.49 3.79
CA THR A 45 9.73 1.38 4.68
C THR A 45 8.72 2.49 4.38
N ALA A 46 9.17 3.75 4.35
CA ALA A 46 8.32 4.89 4.03
C ALA A 46 7.67 4.76 2.63
N GLY A 47 8.40 4.27 1.63
CA GLY A 47 7.85 4.02 0.28
C GLY A 47 7.03 2.75 0.15
N ASP A 48 6.74 2.06 1.24
CA ASP A 48 5.91 0.84 1.32
C ASP A 48 6.31 -0.24 0.31
N CYS A 49 7.62 -0.40 0.08
CA CYS A 49 8.13 -1.33 -0.92
C CYS A 49 7.74 -2.78 -0.60
N VAL A 50 7.64 -3.12 0.70
CA VAL A 50 7.34 -4.47 1.19
C VAL A 50 5.93 -4.90 0.83
N ALA A 51 4.93 -4.02 0.91
CA ALA A 51 3.54 -4.34 0.63
C ALA A 51 3.34 -4.86 -0.80
N CYS A 52 3.92 -4.19 -1.79
CA CYS A 52 3.84 -4.65 -3.17
C CYS A 52 4.80 -5.81 -3.49
N HIS A 53 6.01 -5.81 -2.92
CA HIS A 53 7.05 -6.77 -3.29
C HIS A 53 7.12 -8.01 -2.39
N THR A 54 6.03 -8.33 -1.69
CA THR A 54 5.89 -9.54 -0.87
C THR A 54 4.55 -10.21 -1.15
N ALA A 55 4.57 -11.48 -1.56
CA ALA A 55 3.34 -12.25 -1.68
C ALA A 55 2.79 -12.60 -0.29
N PRO A 56 1.46 -12.81 -0.12
CA PRO A 56 0.89 -13.29 1.13
C PRO A 56 1.60 -14.56 1.63
N GLY A 57 2.10 -14.53 2.85
CA GLY A 57 2.91 -15.61 3.43
C GLY A 57 4.28 -15.83 2.77
N GLY A 58 4.68 -14.94 1.86
CA GLY A 58 5.97 -14.96 1.16
C GLY A 58 7.11 -14.39 2.00
N LYS A 59 8.32 -14.41 1.42
CA LYS A 59 9.49 -13.76 2.03
C LYS A 59 9.53 -12.29 1.63
N PRO A 60 9.89 -11.38 2.53
CA PRO A 60 9.97 -9.95 2.24
C PRO A 60 10.79 -9.67 0.98
N PHE A 61 10.25 -8.81 0.12
CA PHE A 61 10.83 -8.34 -1.14
C PHE A 61 11.06 -9.41 -2.21
N ALA A 62 10.59 -10.66 -2.00
CA ALA A 62 10.73 -11.73 -2.97
C ALA A 62 9.70 -11.66 -4.13
N GLY A 63 8.82 -10.66 -4.12
CA GLY A 63 7.78 -10.46 -5.12
C GLY A 63 6.66 -11.50 -5.05
N GLY A 64 5.86 -11.57 -6.09
CA GLY A 64 4.80 -12.55 -6.24
C GLY A 64 3.41 -12.06 -5.90
N LEU A 65 3.26 -10.83 -5.38
CA LEU A 65 1.95 -10.22 -5.19
C LEU A 65 1.27 -10.01 -6.54
N LYS A 66 0.02 -10.41 -6.64
CA LYS A 66 -0.83 -10.16 -7.80
C LYS A 66 -1.57 -8.84 -7.60
N ILE A 67 -1.28 -7.87 -8.42
CA ILE A 67 -1.94 -6.58 -8.42
C ILE A 67 -3.00 -6.60 -9.51
N ALA A 68 -4.26 -6.65 -9.13
CA ALA A 68 -5.38 -6.64 -10.07
C ALA A 68 -5.48 -5.30 -10.79
N THR A 69 -5.64 -5.34 -12.11
CA THR A 69 -5.88 -4.17 -12.94
C THR A 69 -7.04 -4.43 -13.89
N PRO A 70 -7.68 -3.39 -14.47
CA PRO A 70 -8.71 -3.59 -15.48
C PRO A 70 -8.26 -4.41 -16.69
N MET A 71 -6.94 -4.56 -16.89
CA MET A 71 -6.35 -5.25 -18.03
C MET A 71 -5.80 -6.65 -17.68
N GLY A 72 -5.97 -7.11 -16.46
CA GLY A 72 -5.43 -8.38 -15.95
C GLY A 72 -4.48 -8.17 -14.76
N ASP A 73 -3.80 -9.22 -14.35
CA ASP A 73 -2.96 -9.19 -13.16
C ASP A 73 -1.52 -8.83 -13.49
N VAL A 74 -1.01 -7.79 -12.84
CA VAL A 74 0.43 -7.49 -12.77
C VAL A 74 1.00 -8.21 -11.55
N VAL A 75 2.05 -8.99 -11.74
CA VAL A 75 2.74 -9.66 -10.64
C VAL A 75 4.01 -8.91 -10.29
N SER A 76 4.17 -8.59 -8.99
CA SER A 76 5.36 -7.90 -8.50
C SER A 76 6.62 -8.76 -8.63
N THR A 77 7.74 -8.12 -8.89
CA THR A 77 9.03 -8.80 -9.10
C THR A 77 9.79 -8.97 -7.79
N ASN A 78 10.66 -9.97 -7.75
CA ASN A 78 11.67 -10.12 -6.71
C ASN A 78 12.67 -8.96 -6.81
N ILE A 79 12.79 -8.16 -5.75
CA ILE A 79 13.73 -7.03 -5.64
C ILE A 79 14.81 -7.27 -4.58
N THR A 80 14.99 -8.54 -4.13
CA THR A 80 16.12 -8.91 -3.29
C THR A 80 17.42 -8.95 -4.09
N PRO A 81 18.60 -8.88 -3.45
CA PRO A 81 19.90 -8.92 -4.14
C PRO A 81 20.29 -10.33 -4.62
N ASP A 82 19.31 -11.19 -4.91
CA ASP A 82 19.59 -12.48 -5.54
C ASP A 82 20.02 -12.25 -7.00
N PRO A 83 21.17 -12.79 -7.44
CA PRO A 83 21.70 -12.49 -8.77
C PRO A 83 20.93 -13.13 -9.91
N ASP A 84 20.16 -14.20 -9.66
CA ASP A 84 19.47 -14.96 -10.70
C ASP A 84 17.95 -14.76 -10.69
N HIS A 85 17.38 -14.42 -9.54
CA HIS A 85 15.94 -14.27 -9.36
C HIS A 85 15.50 -12.84 -9.02
N GLY A 86 16.43 -12.01 -8.53
CA GLY A 86 16.16 -10.65 -8.08
C GLY A 86 16.97 -9.59 -8.86
N ILE A 87 17.34 -8.53 -8.14
CA ILE A 87 18.09 -7.39 -8.69
C ILE A 87 19.59 -7.44 -8.41
N GLY A 88 20.15 -8.56 -7.94
CA GLY A 88 21.55 -8.69 -7.53
C GLY A 88 22.60 -8.40 -8.62
N LYS A 89 22.19 -8.32 -9.89
CA LYS A 89 23.06 -7.93 -11.02
C LYS A 89 22.83 -6.47 -11.47
N TYR A 90 21.95 -5.71 -10.80
CA TYR A 90 21.70 -4.30 -11.15
C TYR A 90 22.86 -3.43 -10.69
N THR A 91 23.26 -2.52 -11.56
CA THR A 91 24.08 -1.37 -11.16
C THR A 91 23.19 -0.31 -10.50
N GLU A 92 23.78 0.69 -9.82
CA GLU A 92 23.04 1.84 -9.30
C GLU A 92 22.24 2.54 -10.42
N GLU A 93 22.82 2.67 -11.62
CA GLU A 93 22.14 3.23 -12.81
C GLU A 93 20.94 2.37 -13.26
N ASP A 94 21.08 1.03 -13.27
CA ASP A 94 19.96 0.12 -13.63
C ASP A 94 18.81 0.25 -12.59
N PHE A 95 19.14 0.36 -11.31
CA PHE A 95 18.19 0.55 -10.23
C PHE A 95 17.47 1.90 -10.36
N GLU A 96 18.22 2.99 -10.56
CA GLU A 96 17.68 4.31 -10.79
C GLU A 96 16.71 4.35 -11.99
N LYS A 97 17.11 3.78 -13.13
CA LYS A 97 16.25 3.71 -14.33
C LYS A 97 14.97 2.93 -14.06
N SER A 98 15.06 1.84 -13.31
CA SER A 98 13.87 1.07 -12.96
C SER A 98 12.94 1.84 -12.04
N LEU A 99 13.50 2.51 -11.03
CA LEU A 99 12.75 3.22 -10.02
C LEU A 99 12.12 4.51 -10.56
N ARG A 100 12.85 5.32 -11.35
CA ARG A 100 12.42 6.64 -11.81
C ARG A 100 11.82 6.65 -13.21
N GLN A 101 12.19 5.72 -14.07
CA GLN A 101 11.80 5.73 -15.48
C GLN A 101 10.98 4.50 -15.87
N GLY A 102 10.82 3.54 -14.96
CA GLY A 102 10.14 2.29 -15.25
C GLY A 102 10.84 1.45 -16.34
N ILE A 103 12.18 1.52 -16.43
CA ILE A 103 12.98 0.78 -17.42
C ILE A 103 13.86 -0.22 -16.68
N ARG A 104 13.65 -1.50 -16.95
CA ARG A 104 14.44 -2.59 -16.39
C ARG A 104 15.82 -2.66 -17.00
N ARG A 105 16.73 -3.41 -16.33
CA ARG A 105 18.10 -3.65 -16.83
C ARG A 105 18.15 -4.26 -18.25
N ASP A 106 17.16 -5.08 -18.62
CA ASP A 106 17.04 -5.65 -19.95
C ASP A 106 16.46 -4.68 -21.01
N GLY A 107 16.21 -3.42 -20.63
CA GLY A 107 15.61 -2.39 -21.48
C GLY A 107 14.09 -2.48 -21.60
N SER A 108 13.43 -3.47 -21.00
CA SER A 108 11.99 -3.59 -21.05
C SER A 108 11.32 -2.60 -20.09
N HIS A 109 10.14 -2.08 -20.48
CA HIS A 109 9.38 -1.16 -19.65
C HIS A 109 8.56 -1.89 -18.58
N LEU A 110 8.50 -1.34 -17.38
CA LEU A 110 7.62 -1.77 -16.30
C LEU A 110 6.16 -1.40 -16.61
N TYR A 111 5.23 -2.09 -15.97
CA TYR A 111 3.84 -1.67 -15.95
C TYR A 111 3.64 -0.56 -14.91
N PRO A 112 2.74 0.42 -15.16
CA PRO A 112 2.52 1.55 -14.25
C PRO A 112 1.75 1.18 -12.97
N ALA A 113 1.64 -0.12 -12.65
CA ALA A 113 1.30 -0.61 -11.32
C ALA A 113 2.42 -0.32 -10.31
N MET A 114 3.68 -0.24 -10.76
CA MET A 114 4.76 0.35 -9.97
C MET A 114 4.72 1.87 -10.15
N PRO A 115 4.71 2.68 -9.07
CA PRO A 115 4.51 4.12 -9.16
C PRO A 115 5.80 4.90 -9.53
N TYR A 116 6.51 4.45 -10.57
CA TYR A 116 7.77 5.07 -11.02
C TYR A 116 7.58 6.53 -11.48
N VAL A 117 6.38 6.93 -11.85
CA VAL A 117 6.06 8.33 -12.16
C VAL A 117 6.21 9.19 -10.89
N SER A 118 5.76 8.72 -9.74
CA SER A 118 5.96 9.38 -8.45
C SER A 118 7.42 9.30 -8.02
N TYR A 119 8.02 8.13 -8.09
CA TYR A 119 9.43 7.91 -7.72
C TYR A 119 10.42 8.70 -8.59
N SER A 120 9.99 9.19 -9.77
CA SER A 120 10.82 10.10 -10.57
C SER A 120 11.20 11.39 -9.81
N GLY A 121 10.40 11.79 -8.82
CA GLY A 121 10.66 12.92 -7.93
C GLY A 121 11.67 12.68 -6.81
N LEU A 122 12.12 11.44 -6.58
CA LEU A 122 13.10 11.14 -5.53
C LEU A 122 14.44 11.86 -5.78
N THR A 123 15.13 12.24 -4.70
CA THR A 123 16.48 12.82 -4.81
C THR A 123 17.52 11.75 -5.18
N ASP A 124 18.63 12.17 -5.77
CA ASP A 124 19.73 11.23 -6.10
C ASP A 124 20.31 10.57 -4.84
N GLY A 125 20.40 11.33 -3.75
CA GLY A 125 20.84 10.80 -2.46
C GLY A 125 19.93 9.70 -1.93
N ASP A 126 18.61 9.83 -2.08
CA ASP A 126 17.66 8.83 -1.62
C ASP A 126 17.64 7.59 -2.52
N VAL A 127 17.74 7.77 -3.83
CA VAL A 127 17.89 6.63 -4.76
C VAL A 127 19.16 5.83 -4.45
N LYS A 128 20.27 6.52 -4.16
CA LYS A 128 21.52 5.87 -3.76
C LYS A 128 21.38 5.12 -2.42
N ALA A 129 20.68 5.69 -1.45
CA ALA A 129 20.45 5.04 -0.15
C ALA A 129 19.56 3.79 -0.30
N LEU A 130 18.48 3.89 -1.07
CA LEU A 130 17.61 2.75 -1.42
C LEU A 130 18.40 1.63 -2.12
N TYR A 131 19.20 1.98 -3.14
CA TYR A 131 20.05 1.00 -3.81
C TYR A 131 21.01 0.30 -2.84
N ALA A 132 21.71 1.07 -2.01
CA ALA A 132 22.65 0.52 -1.03
C ALA A 132 21.93 -0.45 -0.08
N TRP A 133 20.75 -0.11 0.41
CA TRP A 133 20.00 -0.97 1.32
C TRP A 133 19.49 -2.24 0.64
N PHE A 134 18.91 -2.15 -0.57
CA PHE A 134 18.46 -3.34 -1.30
C PHE A 134 19.60 -4.28 -1.67
N MET A 135 20.79 -3.75 -1.96
CA MET A 135 21.95 -4.57 -2.34
C MET A 135 22.72 -5.15 -1.15
N HIS A 136 22.71 -4.48 0.02
CA HIS A 136 23.56 -4.85 1.16
C HIS A 136 22.80 -5.09 2.47
N GLY A 137 21.60 -4.52 2.65
CA GLY A 137 20.75 -4.68 3.84
C GLY A 137 19.76 -5.83 3.71
N VAL A 138 19.20 -6.03 2.52
CA VAL A 138 18.21 -7.08 2.25
C VAL A 138 18.88 -8.43 2.02
N LYS A 139 18.30 -9.51 2.57
CA LYS A 139 18.79 -10.88 2.33
C LYS A 139 18.35 -11.37 0.94
N PRO A 140 19.26 -12.01 0.17
CA PRO A 140 18.90 -12.59 -1.12
C PRO A 140 17.89 -13.75 -0.96
N VAL A 141 16.91 -13.82 -1.85
CA VAL A 141 15.88 -14.86 -1.87
C VAL A 141 15.79 -15.45 -3.27
N ALA A 142 16.11 -16.73 -3.41
CA ALA A 142 16.08 -17.45 -4.68
C ALA A 142 14.64 -17.92 -5.03
N VAL A 143 13.76 -16.98 -5.34
CA VAL A 143 12.36 -17.22 -5.73
C VAL A 143 12.08 -16.49 -7.04
N THR A 144 11.55 -17.19 -8.02
CA THR A 144 11.03 -16.61 -9.26
C THR A 144 9.52 -16.39 -9.11
N PRO A 145 9.06 -15.13 -9.07
CA PRO A 145 7.63 -14.83 -9.06
C PRO A 145 6.91 -15.35 -10.31
N PRO A 146 5.60 -15.62 -10.24
CA PRO A 146 4.78 -15.92 -11.41
C PRO A 146 4.88 -14.81 -12.47
N THR A 147 4.58 -15.15 -13.70
CA THR A 147 4.58 -14.17 -14.82
C THR A 147 3.32 -13.31 -14.78
N THR A 148 3.48 -12.01 -15.00
CA THR A 148 2.37 -11.08 -15.27
C THR A 148 1.51 -11.56 -16.43
N SER A 149 0.19 -11.55 -16.26
CA SER A 149 -0.78 -11.98 -17.27
C SER A 149 -1.77 -10.87 -17.57
N LEU A 150 -1.59 -10.18 -18.68
CA LEU A 150 -2.45 -9.08 -19.11
C LEU A 150 -3.14 -9.41 -20.43
N ASN A 151 -4.33 -8.83 -20.61
CA ASN A 151 -5.11 -8.93 -21.84
C ASN A 151 -4.51 -8.03 -22.92
N PHE A 152 -4.76 -8.40 -24.19
CA PHE A 152 -4.41 -7.53 -25.32
C PHE A 152 -5.20 -6.19 -25.23
N PRO A 153 -4.58 -5.05 -25.52
CA PRO A 153 -3.20 -4.83 -25.98
C PRO A 153 -2.16 -4.59 -24.85
N ALA A 154 -2.55 -4.62 -23.59
CA ALA A 154 -1.67 -4.32 -22.45
C ALA A 154 -0.53 -5.34 -22.28
N ASN A 155 -0.68 -6.55 -22.81
CA ASN A 155 0.39 -7.57 -22.82
C ASN A 155 1.55 -7.23 -23.79
N MET A 156 1.40 -6.21 -24.64
CA MET A 156 2.48 -5.74 -25.54
C MET A 156 3.35 -4.71 -24.81
N ARG A 157 4.55 -5.10 -24.38
CA ARG A 157 5.49 -4.19 -23.68
C ARG A 157 5.87 -2.93 -24.47
N VAL A 158 5.82 -2.98 -25.80
CA VAL A 158 6.04 -1.81 -26.65
C VAL A 158 4.98 -0.71 -26.40
N ALA A 159 3.76 -1.10 -26.03
CA ALA A 159 2.72 -0.13 -25.64
C ALA A 159 3.10 0.63 -24.36
N MET A 160 3.85 0.00 -23.45
CA MET A 160 4.33 0.66 -22.24
C MET A 160 5.42 1.69 -22.54
N ALA A 161 6.24 1.49 -23.56
CA ALA A 161 7.19 2.52 -24.02
C ALA A 161 6.45 3.78 -24.52
N ALA A 162 5.39 3.58 -25.32
CA ALA A 162 4.55 4.69 -25.76
C ALA A 162 3.82 5.38 -24.58
N TRP A 163 3.33 4.61 -23.64
CA TRP A 163 2.70 5.15 -22.43
C TRP A 163 3.69 6.00 -21.61
N ASN A 164 4.92 5.52 -21.40
CA ASN A 164 5.96 6.24 -20.67
C ASN A 164 6.32 7.59 -21.32
N MET A 165 6.23 7.69 -22.64
CA MET A 165 6.46 8.96 -23.35
C MET A 165 5.34 9.98 -23.09
N LEU A 166 4.14 9.52 -22.76
CA LEU A 166 2.97 10.36 -22.52
C LEU A 166 2.74 10.58 -21.01
N ALA A 167 3.31 9.75 -20.16
CA ALA A 167 3.25 9.92 -18.71
C ALA A 167 4.06 11.16 -18.29
N SER A 168 3.46 11.99 -17.46
CA SER A 168 4.15 13.15 -16.89
C SER A 168 5.04 12.68 -15.74
N ASN A 169 6.36 12.74 -15.93
CA ASN A 169 7.33 12.50 -14.87
C ASN A 169 7.63 13.82 -14.14
N THR A 170 7.67 13.76 -12.82
CA THR A 170 8.14 14.87 -12.00
C THR A 170 9.67 14.91 -12.06
N PRO A 171 10.31 16.07 -12.33
CA PRO A 171 11.76 16.17 -12.23
C PRO A 171 12.24 15.81 -10.82
N PRO A 172 13.40 15.14 -10.67
CA PRO A 172 13.98 14.83 -9.37
C PRO A 172 14.11 16.09 -8.51
N GLU A 173 13.75 15.97 -7.24
CA GLU A 173 14.02 17.03 -6.27
C GLU A 173 15.54 17.17 -6.06
N SER A 174 16.02 18.39 -5.99
CA SER A 174 17.45 18.69 -5.79
C SER A 174 17.78 18.82 -4.31
N GLY A 175 19.02 18.45 -3.95
CA GLY A 175 19.52 18.58 -2.59
C GLY A 175 19.30 17.33 -1.74
N ASP A 176 19.62 17.44 -0.46
CA ASP A 176 19.41 16.37 0.53
C ASP A 176 18.01 16.49 1.13
N SER A 177 17.18 15.48 0.92
CA SER A 177 15.78 15.48 1.37
C SER A 177 15.65 15.55 2.90
N ALA A 178 16.67 15.12 3.65
CA ALA A 178 16.71 15.25 5.11
C ALA A 178 16.87 16.69 5.60
N THR A 179 17.27 17.61 4.71
CA THR A 179 17.47 19.04 5.03
C THR A 179 16.35 19.94 4.50
N PHE A 180 15.30 19.38 3.93
CA PHE A 180 14.17 20.14 3.44
C PHE A 180 13.42 20.81 4.61
N ASP A 181 12.90 22.02 4.37
CA ASP A 181 11.95 22.61 5.31
C ASP A 181 10.67 21.76 5.40
N LYS A 182 9.90 21.97 6.47
CA LYS A 182 8.71 21.16 6.79
C LYS A 182 7.76 20.96 5.61
N LEU A 183 7.40 22.03 4.90
CA LEU A 183 6.43 21.92 3.80
C LEU A 183 7.02 21.26 2.55
N ARG A 184 8.28 21.54 2.25
CA ARG A 184 8.97 20.89 1.15
C ARG A 184 9.17 19.39 1.46
N ARG A 185 9.50 19.05 2.70
CA ARG A 185 9.61 17.66 3.14
C ARG A 185 8.27 16.93 3.03
N GLY A 186 7.18 17.52 3.51
CA GLY A 186 5.84 16.94 3.40
C GLY A 186 5.40 16.76 1.95
N ARG A 187 5.66 17.74 1.08
CA ARG A 187 5.40 17.61 -0.36
C ARG A 187 6.20 16.47 -0.98
N TYR A 188 7.48 16.35 -0.63
CA TYR A 188 8.36 15.30 -1.10
C TYR A 188 7.86 13.91 -0.67
N LEU A 189 7.47 13.76 0.59
CA LEU A 189 6.88 12.53 1.10
C LEU A 189 5.60 12.20 0.34
N ALA A 190 4.62 13.09 0.32
CA ALA A 190 3.31 12.85 -0.29
C ALA A 190 3.36 12.52 -1.79
N ASN A 191 4.25 13.20 -2.54
CA ASN A 191 4.25 13.10 -4.00
C ASN A 191 5.25 12.07 -4.54
N ALA A 192 6.41 11.95 -3.90
CA ALA A 192 7.47 11.10 -4.42
C ALA A 192 7.59 9.77 -3.66
N LEU A 193 7.69 9.79 -2.33
CA LEU A 193 8.02 8.59 -1.56
C LEU A 193 6.78 7.78 -1.20
N GLU A 194 5.81 8.39 -0.50
CA GLU A 194 4.54 7.77 -0.08
C GLU A 194 3.51 7.71 -1.20
N HIS A 195 3.74 8.44 -2.29
CA HIS A 195 2.91 8.50 -3.51
C HIS A 195 1.39 8.51 -3.26
N CYS A 196 0.93 9.29 -2.30
CA CYS A 196 -0.49 9.40 -1.88
C CYS A 196 -1.45 9.61 -3.06
N GLY A 197 -1.00 10.39 -4.07
CA GLY A 197 -1.75 10.62 -5.30
C GLY A 197 -2.11 9.35 -6.06
N THR A 198 -1.30 8.31 -5.96
CA THR A 198 -1.54 7.03 -6.66
C THR A 198 -2.89 6.41 -6.31
N CYS A 199 -3.32 6.56 -5.06
CA CYS A 199 -4.61 6.08 -4.57
C CYS A 199 -5.68 7.18 -4.52
N HIS A 200 -5.29 8.39 -4.07
CA HIS A 200 -6.24 9.46 -3.76
C HIS A 200 -6.52 10.44 -4.92
N THR A 201 -5.92 10.25 -6.10
CA THR A 201 -6.16 11.08 -7.28
C THR A 201 -6.88 10.30 -8.37
N PRO A 202 -7.97 10.83 -8.96
CA PRO A 202 -8.64 10.17 -10.07
C PRO A 202 -7.71 9.93 -11.26
N ARG A 203 -7.99 8.91 -12.03
CA ARG A 203 -7.23 8.58 -13.24
C ARG A 203 -8.03 8.83 -14.49
N ASN A 204 -7.40 9.40 -15.48
CA ASN A 204 -7.96 9.60 -16.81
C ASN A 204 -8.03 8.27 -17.61
N MET A 205 -8.54 8.33 -18.83
CA MET A 205 -8.66 7.16 -19.71
C MET A 205 -7.31 6.49 -20.04
N MET A 206 -6.20 7.18 -19.86
CA MET A 206 -4.85 6.64 -20.05
C MET A 206 -4.26 6.08 -18.74
N LEU A 207 -5.05 6.00 -17.68
CA LEU A 207 -4.64 5.59 -16.34
C LEU A 207 -3.57 6.49 -15.69
N SER A 208 -3.38 7.69 -16.22
CA SER A 208 -2.55 8.74 -15.60
C SER A 208 -3.38 9.52 -14.59
N GLU A 209 -2.75 10.00 -13.52
CA GLU A 209 -3.38 10.83 -12.51
C GLU A 209 -3.89 12.17 -13.10
N GLU A 210 -5.11 12.55 -12.72
CA GLU A 210 -5.69 13.85 -13.10
C GLU A 210 -5.20 14.93 -12.13
N GLN A 211 -4.13 15.62 -12.49
CA GLN A 211 -3.47 16.61 -11.63
C GLN A 211 -4.40 17.74 -11.19
N ASP A 212 -5.39 18.10 -12.01
CA ASP A 212 -6.43 19.08 -11.66
C ASP A 212 -7.33 18.60 -10.51
N SER A 213 -7.36 17.31 -10.24
CA SER A 213 -8.13 16.65 -9.20
C SER A 213 -7.21 15.97 -8.16
N TYR A 214 -5.99 16.48 -7.99
CA TYR A 214 -5.00 15.91 -7.09
C TYR A 214 -5.57 15.76 -5.66
N LEU A 215 -5.49 14.55 -5.11
CA LEU A 215 -6.01 14.11 -3.81
C LEU A 215 -7.53 14.28 -3.62
N ALA A 216 -8.31 14.44 -4.68
CA ALA A 216 -9.77 14.62 -4.62
C ALA A 216 -10.56 13.32 -4.41
N GLY A 217 -9.89 12.20 -4.21
CA GLY A 217 -10.49 10.87 -4.04
C GLY A 217 -10.61 10.09 -5.34
N ALA A 218 -10.48 8.77 -5.28
CA ALA A 218 -10.54 7.90 -6.46
C ALA A 218 -11.03 6.48 -6.13
N PRO A 219 -11.67 5.79 -7.08
CA PRO A 219 -11.97 4.38 -6.94
C PRO A 219 -10.69 3.53 -7.01
N LEU A 220 -10.56 2.59 -6.09
CA LEU A 220 -9.61 1.50 -6.09
C LEU A 220 -10.36 0.17 -6.28
N VAL A 221 -9.66 -0.94 -6.52
CA VAL A 221 -10.30 -2.24 -6.69
C VAL A 221 -11.18 -2.55 -5.46
N GLY A 222 -12.49 -2.39 -5.61
CA GLY A 222 -13.48 -2.61 -4.56
C GLY A 222 -13.58 -1.49 -3.51
N TRP A 223 -12.54 -0.73 -3.27
CA TRP A 223 -12.46 0.37 -2.32
C TRP A 223 -12.61 1.73 -2.98
N TYR A 224 -12.77 2.74 -2.17
CA TYR A 224 -12.70 4.14 -2.59
C TYR A 224 -11.75 4.91 -1.67
N ALA A 225 -10.62 5.38 -2.21
CA ALA A 225 -9.75 6.29 -1.50
C ALA A 225 -10.43 7.66 -1.41
N PRO A 226 -10.72 8.17 -0.18
CA PRO A 226 -11.50 9.38 -0.04
C PRO A 226 -10.74 10.63 -0.49
N ASN A 227 -11.47 11.72 -0.71
CA ASN A 227 -10.92 13.06 -0.84
C ASN A 227 -10.19 13.44 0.46
N ILE A 228 -8.90 13.77 0.35
CA ILE A 228 -8.06 14.22 1.46
C ILE A 228 -7.50 15.63 1.25
N THR A 229 -8.15 16.43 0.39
CA THR A 229 -7.83 17.85 0.23
C THR A 229 -8.31 18.68 1.43
N SER A 230 -7.94 19.97 1.46
CA SER A 230 -8.39 20.90 2.50
C SER A 230 -9.86 21.33 2.40
N SER A 231 -10.69 20.66 1.58
CA SER A 231 -12.12 20.87 1.61
C SER A 231 -12.68 20.53 3.00
N LYS A 232 -13.48 21.44 3.55
CA LYS A 232 -14.15 21.23 4.84
C LYS A 232 -15.38 20.35 4.73
N THR A 233 -15.91 20.17 3.55
CA THR A 233 -17.12 19.38 3.28
C THR A 233 -16.75 18.00 2.76
N SER A 234 -15.98 17.94 1.69
CA SER A 234 -15.67 16.68 0.99
C SER A 234 -14.30 16.11 1.35
N GLY A 235 -13.44 16.88 1.99
CA GLY A 235 -12.06 16.51 2.34
C GLY A 235 -11.85 16.36 3.84
N ILE A 236 -10.64 16.67 4.26
CA ILE A 236 -10.19 16.62 5.66
C ILE A 236 -9.84 18.01 6.22
N GLY A 237 -10.37 19.09 5.61
CA GLY A 237 -10.05 20.48 5.98
C GLY A 237 -10.51 20.90 7.38
N ASN A 238 -11.29 20.08 8.08
CA ASN A 238 -11.65 20.28 9.48
C ASN A 238 -10.71 19.56 10.46
N TRP A 239 -9.80 18.70 9.96
CA TRP A 239 -8.87 17.99 10.81
C TRP A 239 -7.72 18.91 11.23
N SER A 240 -7.25 18.77 12.45
CA SER A 240 -6.00 19.39 12.88
C SER A 240 -4.79 18.62 12.35
N GLU A 241 -3.62 19.24 12.37
CA GLU A 241 -2.37 18.57 12.04
C GLU A 241 -2.15 17.35 12.95
N ASP A 242 -2.33 17.50 14.26
CA ASP A 242 -2.17 16.41 15.24
C ASP A 242 -3.17 15.27 15.00
N THR A 243 -4.41 15.58 14.59
CA THR A 243 -5.42 14.60 14.22
C THR A 243 -4.97 13.76 13.02
N LEU A 244 -4.44 14.41 11.99
CA LEU A 244 -3.95 13.71 10.81
C LEU A 244 -2.68 12.90 11.12
N VAL A 245 -1.76 13.43 11.93
CA VAL A 245 -0.59 12.71 12.45
C VAL A 245 -1.02 11.45 13.19
N GLN A 246 -1.97 11.56 14.12
CA GLN A 246 -2.50 10.40 14.84
C GLN A 246 -3.08 9.37 13.88
N TYR A 247 -3.88 9.78 12.89
CA TYR A 247 -4.46 8.87 11.91
C TYR A 247 -3.39 8.16 11.08
N LEU A 248 -2.38 8.87 10.60
CA LEU A 248 -1.29 8.29 9.82
C LEU A 248 -0.42 7.34 10.65
N HIS A 249 -0.21 7.65 11.94
CA HIS A 249 0.62 6.83 12.82
C HIS A 249 -0.09 5.58 13.32
N THR A 250 -1.37 5.70 13.72
CA THR A 250 -2.08 4.59 14.38
C THR A 250 -3.15 3.94 13.50
N GLY A 251 -3.56 4.62 12.42
CA GLY A 251 -4.72 4.26 11.62
C GLY A 251 -6.05 4.49 12.32
N HIS A 252 -6.06 5.22 13.44
CA HIS A 252 -7.26 5.42 14.25
C HIS A 252 -7.32 6.83 14.86
N VAL A 253 -8.48 7.45 14.72
CA VAL A 253 -8.87 8.63 15.48
C VAL A 253 -10.29 8.41 15.99
N ASP A 254 -10.43 8.40 17.30
CA ASP A 254 -11.71 8.16 17.95
C ASP A 254 -12.78 9.18 17.54
N GLY A 255 -14.00 8.71 17.27
CA GLY A 255 -15.10 9.55 16.83
C GLY A 255 -14.85 10.24 15.48
N LEU A 256 -13.94 9.75 14.64
CA LEU A 256 -13.58 10.38 13.37
C LEU A 256 -13.33 9.39 12.23
N SER A 257 -12.33 8.53 12.33
CA SER A 257 -11.94 7.68 11.22
C SER A 257 -11.12 6.46 11.64
N GLN A 258 -11.24 5.39 10.83
CA GLN A 258 -10.47 4.15 10.94
C GLN A 258 -9.90 3.77 9.59
N ALA A 259 -8.64 3.39 9.55
CA ALA A 259 -8.00 2.83 8.36
C ALA A 259 -8.34 1.34 8.22
N ALA A 260 -8.77 0.96 7.03
CA ALA A 260 -9.07 -0.42 6.64
C ALA A 260 -8.61 -0.66 5.20
N GLY A 261 -8.51 -1.92 4.81
CA GLY A 261 -8.06 -2.31 3.47
C GLY A 261 -6.72 -1.68 3.09
N PRO A 262 -6.54 -1.17 1.87
CA PRO A 262 -5.26 -0.62 1.40
C PRO A 262 -4.69 0.51 2.27
N MET A 263 -5.55 1.34 2.89
CA MET A 263 -5.05 2.37 3.80
C MET A 263 -4.59 1.78 5.13
N GLY A 264 -5.22 0.70 5.60
CA GLY A 264 -4.76 -0.05 6.77
C GLY A 264 -3.37 -0.65 6.55
N GLU A 265 -3.14 -1.23 5.37
CA GLU A 265 -1.85 -1.76 4.95
C GLU A 265 -0.77 -0.66 4.87
N ALA A 266 -1.09 0.50 4.26
CA ALA A 266 -0.17 1.64 4.20
C ALA A 266 0.20 2.16 5.61
N VAL A 267 -0.75 2.17 6.56
CA VAL A 267 -0.45 2.50 7.95
C VAL A 267 0.48 1.46 8.57
N GLU A 268 0.15 0.18 8.45
CA GLU A 268 0.91 -0.91 9.10
C GLU A 268 2.35 -1.01 8.60
N HIS A 269 2.57 -0.88 7.29
CA HIS A 269 3.87 -1.13 6.67
C HIS A 269 4.69 0.12 6.38
N SER A 270 4.08 1.30 6.41
CA SER A 270 4.74 2.57 6.07
C SER A 270 4.51 3.65 7.12
N THR A 271 3.36 4.30 7.14
CA THR A 271 3.20 5.57 7.86
C THR A 271 3.36 5.47 9.38
N SER A 272 3.04 4.32 10.00
CA SER A 272 3.30 4.08 11.44
C SER A 272 4.78 4.03 11.80
N HIS A 273 5.66 3.88 10.82
CA HIS A 273 7.11 3.82 11.01
C HIS A 273 7.82 5.14 10.67
N LEU A 274 7.09 6.15 10.24
CA LEU A 274 7.66 7.47 9.99
C LEU A 274 8.08 8.14 11.30
N THR A 275 9.09 9.00 11.21
CA THR A 275 9.45 9.86 12.33
C THR A 275 8.35 10.89 12.60
N ASP A 276 8.23 11.35 13.84
CA ASP A 276 7.33 12.44 14.21
C ASP A 276 7.47 13.67 13.30
N GLU A 277 8.72 14.02 12.96
CA GLU A 277 9.01 15.15 12.07
C GLU A 277 8.44 14.93 10.67
N ASP A 278 8.58 13.73 10.11
CA ASP A 278 8.05 13.39 8.80
C ASP A 278 6.52 13.27 8.79
N LEU A 279 5.91 12.71 9.84
CA LEU A 279 4.46 12.70 10.01
C LEU A 279 3.88 14.12 10.06
N HIS A 280 4.47 15.00 10.85
CA HIS A 280 4.07 16.40 10.92
C HIS A 280 4.32 17.17 9.61
N ALA A 281 5.39 16.85 8.89
CA ALA A 281 5.66 17.44 7.58
C ALA A 281 4.62 17.02 6.55
N LEU A 282 4.31 15.72 6.52
CA LEU A 282 3.31 15.14 5.63
C LEU A 282 1.91 15.72 5.91
N ALA A 283 1.49 15.74 7.17
CA ALA A 283 0.20 16.29 7.60
C ALA A 283 0.08 17.79 7.25
N ALA A 284 1.11 18.59 7.54
CA ALA A 284 1.12 20.01 7.23
C ALA A 284 0.99 20.28 5.73
N TYR A 285 1.60 19.45 4.87
CA TYR A 285 1.47 19.59 3.43
C TYR A 285 0.06 19.20 2.95
N ILE A 286 -0.44 18.02 3.35
CA ILE A 286 -1.74 17.51 2.90
C ILE A 286 -2.87 18.50 3.25
N LEU A 287 -2.86 19.06 4.46
CA LEU A 287 -3.86 20.05 4.90
C LEU A 287 -3.80 21.38 4.14
N GLN A 288 -2.76 21.62 3.34
CA GLN A 288 -2.65 22.81 2.48
C GLN A 288 -2.98 22.51 1.01
N VAL A 289 -3.23 21.26 0.63
CA VAL A 289 -3.64 20.94 -0.75
C VAL A 289 -4.96 21.65 -1.04
N PRO A 290 -5.06 22.39 -2.17
CA PRO A 290 -6.25 23.18 -2.49
C PRO A 290 -7.54 22.35 -2.45
N ALA A 291 -8.55 22.88 -1.78
CA ALA A 291 -9.83 22.23 -1.62
C ALA A 291 -10.46 21.83 -2.95
N LYS A 292 -10.97 20.61 -3.01
CA LYS A 292 -11.78 20.06 -4.08
C LYS A 292 -13.11 19.62 -3.51
N GLU A 293 -14.19 20.20 -3.99
CA GLU A 293 -15.53 19.88 -3.52
C GLU A 293 -16.15 18.78 -4.39
N ASP A 294 -16.79 17.81 -3.74
CA ASP A 294 -17.71 16.88 -4.39
C ASP A 294 -19.13 17.43 -4.25
N SER A 295 -19.78 17.67 -5.35
CA SER A 295 -21.15 18.23 -5.36
C SER A 295 -22.20 17.30 -4.74
N ALA A 296 -21.88 16.04 -4.55
CA ALA A 296 -22.76 15.08 -3.88
C ALA A 296 -22.62 15.14 -2.33
N GLU A 297 -21.55 15.72 -1.81
CA GLU A 297 -21.31 15.85 -0.38
C GLU A 297 -21.68 17.25 0.12
N HIS A 298 -22.56 17.34 1.10
CA HIS A 298 -23.11 18.62 1.59
C HIS A 298 -22.71 18.93 3.03
N LYS A 299 -22.11 17.96 3.73
CA LYS A 299 -21.62 18.07 5.11
C LYS A 299 -20.37 17.22 5.28
N PRO A 300 -19.51 17.58 6.26
CA PRO A 300 -18.37 16.71 6.60
C PRO A 300 -18.84 15.30 6.97
N ARG A 301 -18.13 14.30 6.46
CA ARG A 301 -18.50 12.89 6.66
C ARG A 301 -18.62 12.51 8.13
N GLU A 302 -17.73 13.05 8.97
CA GLU A 302 -17.69 12.84 10.42
C GLU A 302 -18.78 13.61 11.18
N SER A 303 -19.63 14.39 10.52
CA SER A 303 -20.73 15.09 11.17
C SER A 303 -22.06 14.33 11.21
N PHE A 304 -22.10 13.14 10.61
CA PHE A 304 -23.32 12.35 10.50
C PHE A 304 -23.48 11.38 11.66
N GLY A 305 -24.75 11.06 11.90
CA GLY A 305 -25.18 10.05 12.86
C GLY A 305 -25.20 10.54 14.32
N GLN A 306 -25.82 9.75 15.15
CA GLN A 306 -25.90 9.92 16.61
C GLN A 306 -26.09 8.54 17.25
N PRO A 307 -25.76 8.38 18.56
CA PRO A 307 -26.13 7.16 19.25
C PRO A 307 -27.65 7.02 19.29
N VAL A 308 -28.13 5.84 19.01
CA VAL A 308 -29.57 5.53 19.13
C VAL A 308 -29.86 4.89 20.48
N GLU A 309 -31.07 5.06 20.98
CA GLU A 309 -31.51 4.27 22.14
C GLU A 309 -31.53 2.79 21.74
N ALA A 310 -30.84 1.96 22.53
CA ALA A 310 -30.86 0.53 22.32
C ALA A 310 -32.31 0.05 22.50
N ALA A 311 -32.85 -0.63 21.48
CA ALA A 311 -34.13 -1.29 21.61
C ALA A 311 -34.09 -2.24 22.80
N ASP A 312 -35.11 -2.22 23.64
CA ASP A 312 -35.20 -3.17 24.75
C ASP A 312 -35.44 -4.58 24.19
N VAL A 313 -34.36 -5.28 23.90
CA VAL A 313 -34.43 -6.69 23.44
C VAL A 313 -35.17 -7.61 24.39
N ARG A 314 -35.50 -7.15 25.61
CA ARG A 314 -36.31 -7.88 26.59
C ARG A 314 -37.81 -7.64 26.40
N SER A 315 -38.21 -6.69 25.59
CA SER A 315 -39.65 -6.36 25.36
C SER A 315 -40.44 -7.47 24.69
N GLY A 316 -39.77 -8.48 24.15
CA GLY A 316 -40.42 -9.65 23.56
C GLY A 316 -41.13 -9.38 22.22
N ASP A 317 -40.98 -8.17 21.67
CA ASP A 317 -41.57 -7.79 20.38
C ASP A 317 -40.67 -8.20 19.22
N LEU A 318 -40.17 -9.45 19.28
CA LEU A 318 -39.48 -10.05 18.16
C LEU A 318 -40.53 -10.49 17.15
N THR A 319 -40.70 -9.70 16.11
CA THR A 319 -41.46 -10.11 14.91
C THR A 319 -40.89 -11.43 14.42
N ARG A 320 -41.70 -12.49 14.40
CA ARG A 320 -41.26 -13.77 13.87
C ARG A 320 -40.86 -13.61 12.40
N ILE A 321 -39.61 -13.88 12.11
CA ILE A 321 -39.11 -13.86 10.73
C ILE A 321 -39.42 -15.23 10.13
N ASP A 322 -40.45 -15.28 9.28
CA ASP A 322 -40.86 -16.52 8.61
C ASP A 322 -39.97 -16.86 7.39
N ASP A 323 -39.24 -15.88 6.86
CA ASP A 323 -38.28 -16.04 5.76
C ASP A 323 -36.92 -15.41 6.16
N LEU A 324 -35.88 -16.24 6.27
CA LEU A 324 -34.52 -15.79 6.59
C LEU A 324 -33.92 -14.88 5.50
N SER A 325 -34.45 -14.90 4.28
CA SER A 325 -34.02 -14.00 3.20
C SER A 325 -34.50 -12.54 3.43
N GLU A 326 -35.48 -12.33 4.32
CA GLU A 326 -36.04 -11.04 4.68
C GLU A 326 -35.50 -10.51 6.03
N MET A 327 -34.39 -11.09 6.54
CA MET A 327 -33.80 -10.61 7.79
C MET A 327 -33.50 -9.12 7.71
N SER A 328 -34.05 -8.33 8.63
CA SER A 328 -33.81 -6.89 8.67
C SER A 328 -32.35 -6.61 8.98
N GLY A 329 -31.81 -5.53 8.41
CA GLY A 329 -30.44 -5.09 8.69
C GLY A 329 -30.16 -4.91 10.17
N GLN A 330 -31.17 -4.46 10.96
CA GLN A 330 -31.09 -4.36 12.41
C GLN A 330 -30.86 -5.72 13.06
N TYR A 331 -31.63 -6.76 12.69
CA TYR A 331 -31.44 -8.10 13.25
C TYR A 331 -30.03 -8.65 12.99
N ILE A 332 -29.53 -8.44 11.74
CA ILE A 332 -28.17 -8.87 11.38
C ILE A 332 -27.13 -8.10 12.20
N TYR A 333 -27.33 -6.80 12.39
CA TYR A 333 -26.47 -5.95 13.23
C TYR A 333 -26.45 -6.43 14.69
N ASP A 334 -27.62 -6.64 15.29
CA ASP A 334 -27.76 -7.08 16.68
C ASP A 334 -27.10 -8.46 16.90
N ALA A 335 -27.20 -9.35 15.90
CA ALA A 335 -26.66 -10.70 15.98
C ALA A 335 -25.13 -10.77 15.78
N ASN A 336 -24.54 -9.88 14.94
CA ASN A 336 -23.16 -10.02 14.49
C ASN A 336 -22.25 -8.82 14.82
N CYS A 337 -22.80 -7.64 15.02
CA CYS A 337 -22.03 -6.40 15.11
C CYS A 337 -22.11 -5.73 16.49
N ALA A 338 -23.30 -5.80 17.12
CA ALA A 338 -23.59 -5.08 18.38
C ALA A 338 -22.72 -5.52 19.57
N ALA A 339 -22.16 -6.74 19.53
CA ALA A 339 -21.25 -7.21 20.59
C ALA A 339 -20.00 -6.33 20.73
N CYS A 340 -19.48 -5.82 19.59
CA CYS A 340 -18.30 -4.94 19.55
C CYS A 340 -18.69 -3.48 19.39
N HIS A 341 -19.61 -3.15 18.46
CA HIS A 341 -19.98 -1.77 18.17
C HIS A 341 -21.06 -1.20 19.09
N GLY A 342 -21.56 -2.00 20.03
CA GLY A 342 -22.68 -1.63 20.91
C GLY A 342 -24.04 -1.63 20.19
N PRO A 343 -25.15 -1.87 20.88
CA PRO A 343 -26.48 -1.82 20.29
C PRO A 343 -26.87 -0.40 19.84
N ASN A 344 -26.21 0.61 20.37
CA ASN A 344 -26.39 2.03 20.06
C ASN A 344 -25.33 2.59 19.09
N GLY A 345 -24.44 1.77 18.56
CA GLY A 345 -23.39 2.16 17.64
C GLY A 345 -22.21 2.93 18.28
N ALA A 346 -22.09 2.95 19.63
CA ALA A 346 -21.08 3.74 20.32
C ALA A 346 -19.68 3.13 20.35
N GLY A 347 -19.52 1.86 19.94
CA GLY A 347 -18.26 1.14 20.08
C GLY A 347 -17.95 0.72 21.50
N THR A 348 -16.70 0.38 21.77
CA THR A 348 -16.21 -0.02 23.09
C THR A 348 -15.65 1.20 23.85
N SER A 349 -15.70 1.16 25.19
CA SER A 349 -15.22 2.26 26.05
C SER A 349 -13.69 2.44 26.03
N ASP A 350 -12.95 1.44 25.57
CA ASP A 350 -11.50 1.49 25.33
C ASP A 350 -11.16 1.89 23.89
N HIS A 351 -12.17 2.24 23.09
CA HIS A 351 -12.06 2.64 21.68
C HIS A 351 -11.47 1.56 20.75
N TYR A 352 -11.41 0.30 21.20
CA TYR A 352 -10.96 -0.81 20.36
C TYR A 352 -11.89 -1.04 19.16
N ALA A 353 -13.20 -1.14 19.42
CA ALA A 353 -14.19 -1.09 18.35
C ALA A 353 -14.72 0.35 18.23
N PRO A 354 -14.62 0.96 17.03
CA PRO A 354 -14.97 2.35 16.85
C PRO A 354 -16.47 2.62 16.95
N SER A 355 -16.82 3.87 17.26
CA SER A 355 -18.15 4.39 17.05
C SER A 355 -18.54 4.32 15.58
N LEU A 356 -19.79 3.98 15.28
CA LEU A 356 -20.35 3.99 13.92
C LEU A 356 -21.01 5.33 13.56
N PHE A 357 -21.24 6.23 14.51
CA PHE A 357 -21.63 7.61 14.27
C PHE A 357 -20.41 8.53 14.41
N HIS A 358 -20.46 9.70 13.81
CA HIS A 358 -19.31 10.61 13.69
C HIS A 358 -18.09 9.90 13.08
N ASN A 359 -18.32 9.06 12.08
CA ASN A 359 -17.30 8.23 11.47
C ASN A 359 -17.25 8.47 9.96
N SER A 360 -16.07 8.71 9.41
CA SER A 360 -15.87 9.07 8.00
C SER A 360 -16.28 7.99 7.01
N VAL A 361 -16.41 6.72 7.43
CA VAL A 361 -16.84 5.61 6.56
C VAL A 361 -18.35 5.54 6.49
N THR A 362 -19.04 5.56 7.63
CA THR A 362 -20.51 5.49 7.69
C THR A 362 -21.17 6.80 7.25
N GLY A 363 -20.49 7.94 7.46
CA GLY A 363 -20.91 9.24 7.00
C GLY A 363 -20.59 9.55 5.53
N ALA A 364 -19.87 8.65 4.83
CA ALA A 364 -19.60 8.83 3.40
C ALA A 364 -20.89 8.71 2.57
N GLY A 365 -20.99 9.49 1.49
CA GLY A 365 -22.10 9.43 0.53
C GLY A 365 -22.09 8.17 -0.35
N ARG A 366 -21.35 7.11 0.03
CA ARG A 366 -21.24 5.84 -0.71
C ARG A 366 -20.96 4.67 0.22
N PRO A 367 -21.56 3.50 -0.03
CA PRO A 367 -21.43 2.34 0.86
C PRO A 367 -20.21 1.45 0.59
N ASP A 368 -19.40 1.73 -0.46
CA ASP A 368 -18.34 0.81 -0.93
C ASP A 368 -17.38 0.43 0.20
N ASN A 369 -16.81 1.41 0.91
CA ASN A 369 -15.86 1.14 1.98
C ASN A 369 -16.48 0.40 3.17
N LEU A 370 -17.73 0.70 3.51
CA LEU A 370 -18.44 -0.01 4.56
C LEU A 370 -18.66 -1.48 4.16
N ILE A 371 -19.13 -1.73 2.93
CA ILE A 371 -19.32 -3.08 2.40
C ILE A 371 -18.01 -3.84 2.40
N MET A 372 -16.92 -3.22 1.90
CA MET A 372 -15.59 -3.85 1.86
C MET A 372 -15.06 -4.15 3.27
N THR A 373 -15.30 -3.25 4.24
CA THR A 373 -14.93 -3.48 5.65
C THR A 373 -15.71 -4.66 6.24
N ILE A 374 -17.01 -4.78 5.95
CA ILE A 374 -17.81 -5.92 6.41
C ILE A 374 -17.32 -7.21 5.75
N LEU A 375 -17.02 -7.20 4.46
CA LEU A 375 -16.57 -8.38 3.73
C LEU A 375 -15.20 -8.87 4.20
N ASN A 376 -14.21 -7.97 4.24
CA ASN A 376 -12.80 -8.34 4.53
C ASN A 376 -12.45 -8.33 6.02
N GLY A 377 -13.21 -7.59 6.83
CA GLY A 377 -12.79 -7.26 8.18
C GLY A 377 -11.67 -6.21 8.20
N VAL A 378 -11.05 -6.09 9.35
CA VAL A 378 -9.85 -5.27 9.59
C VAL A 378 -8.87 -6.13 10.39
N ASP A 379 -7.66 -6.20 9.91
CA ASP A 379 -6.54 -6.82 10.63
C ASP A 379 -5.34 -5.89 10.42
N ARG A 380 -4.93 -5.19 11.48
CA ARG A 380 -3.89 -4.16 11.40
C ARG A 380 -3.13 -4.07 12.71
N THR A 381 -1.80 -4.01 12.60
CA THR A 381 -0.91 -3.72 13.73
C THR A 381 -0.20 -2.41 13.48
N ALA A 382 -0.42 -1.41 14.34
CA ALA A 382 0.27 -0.13 14.28
C ALA A 382 0.54 0.38 15.71
N ASP A 383 1.67 1.03 15.94
CA ASP A 383 2.09 1.56 17.25
C ASP A 383 1.94 0.51 18.39
N GLY A 384 2.30 -0.74 18.11
CA GLY A 384 2.21 -1.85 19.08
C GLY A 384 0.78 -2.29 19.44
N GLN A 385 -0.24 -1.75 18.79
CA GLN A 385 -1.63 -2.15 18.96
C GLN A 385 -2.10 -2.98 17.78
N HIS A 386 -2.72 -4.12 18.07
CA HIS A 386 -3.37 -4.98 17.09
C HIS A 386 -4.88 -4.76 17.13
N VAL A 387 -5.46 -4.38 16.00
CA VAL A 387 -6.90 -4.19 15.83
C VAL A 387 -7.42 -5.27 14.90
N HIS A 388 -8.46 -5.97 15.35
CA HIS A 388 -9.09 -7.03 14.59
C HIS A 388 -10.61 -6.87 14.56
N MET A 389 -11.18 -6.84 13.36
CA MET A 389 -12.60 -7.01 13.08
C MET A 389 -12.73 -8.21 12.12
N PRO A 390 -13.52 -9.24 12.43
CA PRO A 390 -13.67 -10.36 11.51
C PRO A 390 -14.36 -9.93 10.22
N GLY A 391 -13.94 -10.51 9.10
CA GLY A 391 -14.66 -10.39 7.84
C GLY A 391 -15.82 -11.38 7.76
N PHE A 392 -16.82 -11.09 6.91
CA PHE A 392 -18.01 -11.90 6.73
C PHE A 392 -18.12 -12.46 5.30
N ASP A 393 -17.00 -12.60 4.60
CA ASP A 393 -16.92 -13.25 3.30
C ASP A 393 -16.76 -14.78 3.40
N HIS A 394 -16.48 -15.42 2.27
CA HIS A 394 -16.43 -16.86 2.08
C HIS A 394 -15.47 -17.61 2.99
N ASP A 395 -14.34 -17.02 3.30
CA ASP A 395 -13.27 -17.61 4.11
C ASP A 395 -13.30 -17.13 5.57
N SER A 396 -14.46 -16.61 6.00
CA SER A 396 -14.64 -16.10 7.37
C SER A 396 -14.61 -17.22 8.41
N ASP A 397 -13.85 -17.00 9.49
CA ASP A 397 -13.79 -17.87 10.68
C ASP A 397 -15.03 -17.73 11.59
N VAL A 398 -15.89 -16.73 11.35
CA VAL A 398 -17.08 -16.47 12.17
C VAL A 398 -18.35 -16.91 11.44
N GLN A 399 -19.03 -16.03 10.77
CA GLN A 399 -20.23 -16.30 10.02
C GLN A 399 -20.15 -15.66 8.64
N ARG A 400 -20.42 -16.46 7.62
CA ARG A 400 -20.59 -15.92 6.27
C ARG A 400 -21.96 -15.28 6.13
N LEU A 401 -21.98 -14.03 5.61
CA LEU A 401 -23.18 -13.34 5.22
C LEU A 401 -23.36 -13.34 3.69
N SER A 402 -24.61 -13.54 3.25
CA SER A 402 -24.99 -13.44 1.84
C SER A 402 -24.95 -11.99 1.36
N ASP A 403 -25.00 -11.80 0.04
CA ASP A 403 -25.01 -10.44 -0.56
C ASP A 403 -26.24 -9.64 -0.11
N ASN A 404 -27.40 -10.27 0.07
CA ASN A 404 -28.59 -9.65 0.62
C ASN A 404 -28.42 -9.20 2.08
N GLU A 405 -27.84 -10.07 2.92
CA GLU A 405 -27.59 -9.76 4.33
C GLU A 405 -26.60 -8.64 4.51
N ILE A 406 -25.50 -8.63 3.72
CA ILE A 406 -24.51 -7.54 3.77
C ILE A 406 -25.13 -6.22 3.29
N ALA A 407 -25.91 -6.22 2.20
CA ALA A 407 -26.61 -5.02 1.75
C ALA A 407 -27.59 -4.52 2.81
N SER A 408 -28.33 -5.42 3.45
CA SER A 408 -29.31 -5.06 4.50
C SER A 408 -28.62 -4.46 5.73
N VAL A 409 -27.54 -5.05 6.25
CA VAL A 409 -26.83 -4.52 7.42
C VAL A 409 -26.07 -3.23 7.09
N ALA A 410 -25.46 -3.11 5.91
CA ALA A 410 -24.82 -1.88 5.48
C ALA A 410 -25.82 -0.72 5.39
N ASN A 411 -27.02 -0.96 4.84
CA ASN A 411 -28.10 0.03 4.80
C ASN A 411 -28.57 0.41 6.20
N TYR A 412 -28.74 -0.55 7.10
CA TYR A 412 -29.09 -0.27 8.50
C TYR A 412 -28.04 0.62 9.16
N VAL A 413 -26.76 0.28 9.03
CA VAL A 413 -25.66 1.05 9.63
C VAL A 413 -25.61 2.46 9.06
N MET A 414 -25.71 2.62 7.75
CA MET A 414 -25.67 3.94 7.11
C MET A 414 -26.87 4.81 7.46
N THR A 415 -28.09 4.25 7.51
CA THR A 415 -29.29 5.01 7.82
C THR A 415 -29.42 5.35 9.31
N THR A 416 -28.92 4.47 10.17
CA THR A 416 -29.04 4.62 11.63
C THR A 416 -27.91 5.46 12.22
N PHE A 417 -26.67 5.21 11.77
CA PHE A 417 -25.45 5.79 12.36
C PHE A 417 -24.67 6.69 11.40
N GLY A 418 -25.04 6.77 10.13
CA GLY A 418 -24.31 7.47 9.10
C GLY A 418 -25.10 8.50 8.31
N SER A 419 -24.74 8.73 7.04
CA SER A 419 -25.36 9.72 6.16
C SER A 419 -26.76 9.33 5.67
N GLY A 420 -26.99 8.04 5.49
CA GLY A 420 -28.22 7.52 4.93
C GLY A 420 -28.46 7.82 3.42
N ASP A 421 -27.51 8.49 2.78
CA ASP A 421 -27.74 9.08 1.45
C ASP A 421 -27.73 8.07 0.28
N HIS A 422 -27.09 6.92 0.45
CA HIS A 422 -26.96 5.91 -0.61
C HIS A 422 -27.20 4.51 -0.08
N ALA A 423 -28.11 3.79 -0.73
CA ALA A 423 -28.43 2.42 -0.37
C ALA A 423 -27.47 1.42 -1.06
N ALA A 424 -26.94 0.50 -0.29
CA ALA A 424 -26.24 -0.68 -0.80
C ALA A 424 -27.24 -1.63 -1.46
N THR A 425 -26.86 -2.25 -2.59
CA THR A 425 -27.66 -3.30 -3.24
C THR A 425 -26.93 -4.64 -3.22
N PRO A 426 -27.65 -5.78 -3.25
CA PRO A 426 -27.02 -7.10 -3.33
C PRO A 426 -26.12 -7.26 -4.56
N GLU A 427 -26.47 -6.63 -5.70
CA GLU A 427 -25.67 -6.64 -6.92
C GLU A 427 -24.33 -5.90 -6.73
N GLN A 428 -24.35 -4.78 -5.99
CA GLN A 428 -23.15 -4.04 -5.63
C GLN A 428 -22.26 -4.91 -4.72
N VAL A 429 -22.82 -5.55 -3.70
CA VAL A 429 -22.09 -6.47 -2.83
C VAL A 429 -21.47 -7.62 -3.63
N ALA A 430 -22.25 -8.27 -4.51
CA ALA A 430 -21.78 -9.36 -5.36
C ALA A 430 -20.64 -8.91 -6.29
N LYS A 431 -20.66 -7.68 -6.78
CA LYS A 431 -19.56 -7.10 -7.57
C LYS A 431 -18.33 -6.91 -6.72
N LEU A 432 -18.44 -6.27 -5.54
CA LEU A 432 -17.33 -6.01 -4.63
C LEU A 432 -16.70 -7.30 -4.14
N ARG A 433 -17.49 -8.32 -3.82
CA ARG A 433 -17.01 -9.66 -3.47
C ARG A 433 -16.16 -10.31 -4.58
N LYS A 434 -16.53 -10.10 -5.85
CA LYS A 434 -15.70 -10.57 -6.99
C LYS A 434 -14.39 -9.77 -7.13
N ASP A 435 -14.39 -8.52 -6.71
CA ASP A 435 -13.19 -7.71 -6.74
C ASP A 435 -12.21 -8.12 -5.62
N ILE A 436 -12.72 -8.52 -4.44
CA ILE A 436 -11.90 -9.15 -3.37
C ILE A 436 -11.20 -10.41 -3.88
N ALA A 437 -11.92 -11.31 -4.55
CA ALA A 437 -11.36 -12.55 -5.07
C ALA A 437 -10.22 -12.34 -6.09
N LYS A 438 -10.02 -11.11 -6.56
CA LYS A 438 -8.91 -10.72 -7.46
C LYS A 438 -7.75 -10.06 -6.71
N THR A 439 -8.00 -9.65 -5.47
CA THR A 439 -6.98 -9.03 -4.61
C THR A 439 -6.43 -10.12 -3.69
N PRO A 440 -5.13 -10.31 -3.61
CA PRO A 440 -4.51 -11.37 -2.82
C PRO A 440 -4.69 -11.14 -1.32
#